data_b7a8fde26e0682ddf9df4d7884f84a61
#
_entry.id   b7a8fde26e0682ddf9df4d7884f84a61
#
_cell.length_a   1.000
_cell.length_b   1.000
_cell.length_c   1.000
_cell.angle_alpha   90.00
_cell.angle_beta   90.00
_cell.angle_gamma   90.00
#
_symmetry.space_group_name_H-M   'P 1'
#
loop_
_entity.id
_entity.type
_entity.pdbx_description
1 polymer ?
#
loop_
_entity_poly.entity_id
_entity_poly.type
_entity_poly.pdbx_seq_one_letter_code
_entity_poly.pdbx_strand_id
1 'polypeptide(L)'
;SVVVVPPAYINVGAYVDEGTMVDSHALVGSCAQIGKRVHLSAAAQIGGVLEPVGAVPVVIEDDVLVGGNTGVYEGTIVREGAVLASGVILTRSTPVFDLPNGRVIKSDGVNPLEIPAGAVVVQGSRAVSTGFGKENGLSIYCPIIVKYRDDKTDASTKLEDYLR
;
A
#
# COMPACT_ATOMS: atom_id res chain seq x y z
N SER A 1 20.05 4.94 -9.04
CA SER A 1 19.76 3.77 -9.85
C SER A 1 18.55 3.03 -9.31
N VAL A 2 17.70 2.52 -10.20
CA VAL A 2 16.55 1.67 -9.87
C VAL A 2 16.94 0.23 -10.15
N VAL A 3 16.54 -0.70 -9.27
CA VAL A 3 16.73 -2.14 -9.48
C VAL A 3 15.40 -2.75 -9.90
N VAL A 4 15.36 -3.43 -11.03
CA VAL A 4 14.17 -4.16 -11.50
C VAL A 4 14.50 -5.64 -11.62
N VAL A 5 13.82 -6.48 -10.88
CA VAL A 5 13.99 -7.94 -10.87
C VAL A 5 12.97 -8.58 -11.81
N PRO A 6 13.40 -9.16 -12.94
CA PRO A 6 12.47 -9.76 -13.89
C PRO A 6 11.87 -11.09 -13.36
N PRO A 7 10.66 -11.47 -13.85
CA PRO A 7 9.79 -10.63 -14.66
C PRO A 7 9.06 -9.58 -13.80
N ALA A 8 9.14 -8.32 -14.19
CA ALA A 8 8.40 -7.23 -13.58
C ALA A 8 7.88 -6.31 -14.70
N TYR A 9 6.84 -5.54 -14.44
CA TYR A 9 6.25 -4.67 -15.45
C TYR A 9 6.08 -3.25 -14.94
N ILE A 10 6.64 -2.30 -15.70
CA ILE A 10 6.48 -0.86 -15.46
C ILE A 10 5.75 -0.29 -16.67
N ASN A 11 4.56 0.23 -16.45
CA ASN A 11 3.66 0.66 -17.51
C ASN A 11 3.97 2.09 -17.97
N VAL A 12 3.34 2.48 -19.08
CA VAL A 12 3.50 3.80 -19.71
C VAL A 12 3.17 4.93 -18.72
N GLY A 13 3.99 5.99 -18.74
CA GLY A 13 3.82 7.14 -17.87
C GLY A 13 4.15 6.92 -16.39
N ALA A 14 4.47 5.70 -15.99
CA ALA A 14 4.93 5.43 -14.63
C ALA A 14 6.31 6.06 -14.37
N TYR A 15 6.50 6.52 -13.15
CA TYR A 15 7.77 7.05 -12.66
C TYR A 15 8.26 6.22 -11.46
N VAL A 16 9.52 5.87 -11.46
CA VAL A 16 10.18 5.16 -10.36
C VAL A 16 11.49 5.86 -10.05
N ASP A 17 11.63 6.36 -8.83
CA ASP A 17 12.75 7.18 -8.43
C ASP A 17 13.93 6.35 -7.89
N GLU A 18 15.04 7.03 -7.65
CA GLU A 18 16.34 6.44 -7.33
C GLU A 18 16.32 5.58 -6.05
N GLY A 19 17.14 4.53 -6.04
CA GLY A 19 17.27 3.61 -4.92
C GLY A 19 16.08 2.66 -4.73
N THR A 20 15.06 2.76 -5.58
CA THR A 20 13.87 1.89 -5.51
C THR A 20 14.14 0.53 -6.13
N MET A 21 13.58 -0.51 -5.51
CA MET A 21 13.52 -1.86 -6.02
C MET A 21 12.11 -2.23 -6.45
N VAL A 22 11.99 -2.72 -7.68
CA VAL A 22 10.77 -3.35 -8.23
C VAL A 22 11.06 -4.85 -8.33
N ASP A 23 10.56 -5.61 -7.36
CA ASP A 23 10.86 -7.04 -7.24
C ASP A 23 10.07 -7.89 -8.27
N SER A 24 10.36 -9.18 -8.32
CA SER A 24 9.81 -10.09 -9.32
C SER A 24 8.29 -10.15 -9.29
N HIS A 25 7.67 -10.18 -10.47
CA HIS A 25 6.22 -10.14 -10.68
C HIS A 25 5.51 -8.88 -10.17
N ALA A 26 6.24 -7.87 -9.71
CA ALA A 26 5.62 -6.60 -9.35
C ALA A 26 5.13 -5.85 -10.59
N LEU A 27 4.02 -5.14 -10.44
CA LEU A 27 3.43 -4.26 -11.45
C LEU A 27 3.45 -2.82 -10.95
N VAL A 28 4.04 -1.93 -11.72
CA VAL A 28 3.86 -0.48 -11.60
C VAL A 28 2.91 -0.04 -12.71
N GLY A 29 1.67 0.25 -12.34
CA GLY A 29 0.61 0.61 -13.28
C GLY A 29 0.85 1.95 -13.97
N SER A 30 0.06 2.21 -15.02
CA SER A 30 0.19 3.43 -15.82
C SER A 30 0.12 4.70 -14.98
N CYS A 31 1.05 5.60 -15.22
CA CYS A 31 1.18 6.91 -14.55
C CYS A 31 1.40 6.85 -13.02
N ALA A 32 1.55 5.67 -12.40
CA ALA A 32 1.86 5.56 -10.98
C ALA A 32 3.19 6.25 -10.66
N GLN A 33 3.27 6.88 -9.50
CA GLN A 33 4.43 7.64 -9.05
C GLN A 33 5.05 6.98 -7.83
N ILE A 34 6.25 6.46 -8.00
CA ILE A 34 7.00 5.75 -6.95
C ILE A 34 8.21 6.60 -6.56
N GLY A 35 8.28 6.95 -5.29
CA GLY A 35 9.36 7.75 -4.71
C GLY A 35 10.68 7.00 -4.59
N LYS A 36 11.60 7.60 -3.83
CA LYS A 36 12.96 7.11 -3.60
C LYS A 36 13.00 5.99 -2.57
N ARG A 37 13.94 5.06 -2.74
CA ARG A 37 14.24 4.00 -1.77
C ARG A 37 13.01 3.19 -1.34
N VAL A 38 12.03 3.11 -2.24
CA VAL A 38 10.83 2.29 -2.06
C VAL A 38 11.19 0.83 -2.36
N HIS A 39 10.62 -0.08 -1.60
CA HIS A 39 10.67 -1.49 -1.93
C HIS A 39 9.28 -1.98 -2.33
N LEU A 40 9.10 -2.26 -3.61
CA LEU A 40 7.95 -3.00 -4.11
C LEU A 40 8.30 -4.48 -4.10
N SER A 41 7.85 -5.19 -3.06
CA SER A 41 8.16 -6.62 -2.89
C SER A 41 7.48 -7.48 -3.97
N ALA A 42 7.87 -8.76 -4.02
CA ALA A 42 7.40 -9.67 -5.06
C ALA A 42 5.88 -9.68 -5.22
N ALA A 43 5.41 -9.59 -6.46
CA ALA A 43 4.01 -9.55 -6.85
C ALA A 43 3.19 -8.38 -6.24
N ALA A 44 3.85 -7.31 -5.78
CA ALA A 44 3.14 -6.08 -5.41
C ALA A 44 2.47 -5.46 -6.65
N GLN A 45 1.23 -5.02 -6.52
CA GLN A 45 0.42 -4.48 -7.60
C GLN A 45 0.10 -3.00 -7.33
N ILE A 46 0.72 -2.10 -8.07
CA ILE A 46 0.40 -0.67 -8.02
C ILE A 46 -0.51 -0.33 -9.20
N GLY A 47 -1.73 0.07 -8.90
CA GLY A 47 -2.75 0.35 -9.90
C GLY A 47 -2.42 1.52 -10.81
N GLY A 48 -2.91 1.43 -12.04
CA GLY A 48 -2.77 2.48 -13.06
C GLY A 48 -4.02 3.33 -13.22
N VAL A 49 -3.98 4.29 -14.15
CA VAL A 49 -5.05 5.28 -14.42
C VAL A 49 -5.63 5.19 -15.83
N LEU A 50 -5.41 4.10 -16.55
CA LEU A 50 -5.93 3.98 -17.92
C LEU A 50 -7.46 3.92 -17.96
N GLU A 51 -8.07 3.37 -16.92
CA GLU A 51 -9.53 3.31 -16.78
C GLU A 51 -9.93 3.46 -15.30
N PRO A 52 -10.87 4.37 -15.00
CA PRO A 52 -11.48 5.37 -15.90
C PRO A 52 -10.52 6.52 -16.23
N VAL A 53 -10.74 7.13 -17.38
CA VAL A 53 -10.00 8.33 -17.82
C VAL A 53 -10.22 9.47 -16.80
N GLY A 54 -9.14 10.14 -16.41
CA GLY A 54 -9.18 11.24 -15.44
C GLY A 54 -9.04 10.80 -13.99
N ALA A 55 -8.81 9.51 -13.73
CA ALA A 55 -8.42 9.04 -12.39
C ALA A 55 -7.07 9.65 -11.97
N VAL A 56 -6.92 9.92 -10.66
CA VAL A 56 -5.63 10.34 -10.11
C VAL A 56 -4.69 9.13 -9.98
N PRO A 57 -3.38 9.30 -10.23
CA PRO A 57 -2.43 8.21 -10.09
C PRO A 57 -2.26 7.75 -8.64
N VAL A 58 -1.89 6.50 -8.46
CA VAL A 58 -1.35 6.03 -7.19
C VAL A 58 0.00 6.70 -6.95
N VAL A 59 0.20 7.17 -5.73
CA VAL A 59 1.48 7.75 -5.29
C VAL A 59 2.00 6.95 -4.10
N ILE A 60 3.22 6.45 -4.24
CA ILE A 60 3.98 5.84 -3.15
C ILE A 60 5.15 6.79 -2.88
N GLU A 61 5.15 7.43 -1.71
CA GLU A 61 6.21 8.38 -1.34
C GLU A 61 7.51 7.66 -0.94
N ASP A 62 8.53 8.44 -0.56
CA ASP A 62 9.86 7.93 -0.25
C ASP A 62 9.87 6.94 0.92
N ASP A 63 10.86 6.03 0.92
CA ASP A 63 11.14 5.10 2.03
C ASP A 63 9.99 4.16 2.42
N VAL A 64 9.01 3.97 1.54
CA VAL A 64 7.87 3.07 1.76
C VAL A 64 8.28 1.63 1.48
N LEU A 65 7.87 0.71 2.37
CA LEU A 65 7.93 -0.73 2.13
C LEU A 65 6.54 -1.25 1.74
N VAL A 66 6.43 -1.79 0.54
CA VAL A 66 5.21 -2.47 0.05
C VAL A 66 5.46 -3.97 0.05
N GLY A 67 4.80 -4.68 0.98
CA GLY A 67 4.95 -6.13 1.13
C GLY A 67 4.47 -6.93 -0.07
N GLY A 68 4.89 -8.18 -0.15
CA GLY A 68 4.52 -9.07 -1.26
C GLY A 68 3.02 -9.29 -1.38
N ASN A 69 2.53 -9.47 -2.62
CA ASN A 69 1.10 -9.63 -2.94
C ASN A 69 0.21 -8.49 -2.40
N THR A 70 0.77 -7.33 -2.17
CA THR A 70 0.03 -6.13 -1.76
C THR A 70 -0.58 -5.46 -2.98
N GLY A 71 -1.78 -4.92 -2.84
CA GLY A 71 -2.44 -4.15 -3.90
C GLY A 71 -2.73 -2.72 -3.46
N VAL A 72 -2.30 -1.73 -4.23
CA VAL A 72 -2.57 -0.31 -3.99
C VAL A 72 -3.21 0.26 -5.24
N TYR A 73 -4.50 0.62 -5.16
CA TYR A 73 -5.32 0.96 -6.32
C TYR A 73 -6.01 2.31 -6.19
N GLU A 74 -6.59 2.77 -7.30
CA GLU A 74 -7.57 3.86 -7.38
C GLU A 74 -7.10 5.19 -6.75
N GLY A 75 -5.89 5.61 -7.09
CA GLY A 75 -5.35 6.89 -6.68
C GLY A 75 -4.96 6.99 -5.21
N THR A 76 -4.88 5.87 -4.52
CA THR A 76 -4.42 5.85 -3.12
C THR A 76 -3.03 6.46 -3.00
N ILE A 77 -2.83 7.26 -1.96
CA ILE A 77 -1.53 7.85 -1.62
C ILE A 77 -0.99 7.14 -0.37
N VAL A 78 0.24 6.65 -0.47
CA VAL A 78 0.97 6.07 0.66
C VAL A 78 2.10 7.00 1.02
N ARG A 79 2.00 7.64 2.19
CA ARG A 79 2.93 8.67 2.62
C ARG A 79 4.27 8.07 3.07
N GLU A 80 5.28 8.93 3.09
CA GLU A 80 6.67 8.62 3.39
C GLU A 80 6.85 7.64 4.55
N GLY A 81 7.72 6.68 4.37
CA GLY A 81 8.12 5.72 5.41
C GLY A 81 7.04 4.75 5.87
N ALA A 82 5.85 4.74 5.28
CA ALA A 82 4.83 3.76 5.62
C ALA A 82 5.26 2.33 5.26
N VAL A 83 4.71 1.35 5.97
CA VAL A 83 4.92 -0.07 5.75
C VAL A 83 3.57 -0.73 5.50
N LEU A 84 3.41 -1.34 4.34
CA LEU A 84 2.27 -2.20 4.01
C LEU A 84 2.70 -3.65 4.15
N ALA A 85 2.17 -4.38 5.12
CA ALA A 85 2.46 -5.81 5.26
C ALA A 85 1.96 -6.60 4.05
N SER A 86 2.55 -7.78 3.83
CA SER A 86 2.16 -8.64 2.71
C SER A 86 0.66 -8.90 2.67
N GLY A 87 0.08 -8.83 1.47
CA GLY A 87 -1.33 -9.09 1.23
C GLY A 87 -2.29 -7.96 1.61
N VAL A 88 -1.81 -6.80 2.03
CA VAL A 88 -2.67 -5.63 2.25
C VAL A 88 -3.24 -5.14 0.92
N ILE A 89 -4.54 -4.91 0.87
CA ILE A 89 -5.23 -4.38 -0.31
C ILE A 89 -5.87 -3.04 0.03
N LEU A 90 -5.52 -2.02 -0.73
CA LEU A 90 -6.04 -0.66 -0.60
C LEU A 90 -6.75 -0.26 -1.88
N THR A 91 -8.01 0.13 -1.75
CA THR A 91 -8.81 0.74 -2.81
C THR A 91 -9.40 2.06 -2.32
N ARG A 92 -9.93 2.86 -3.21
CA ARG A 92 -10.54 4.14 -2.85
C ARG A 92 -11.65 4.00 -1.79
N SER A 93 -12.41 2.91 -1.83
CA SER A 93 -13.53 2.65 -0.93
C SER A 93 -13.15 1.91 0.36
N THR A 94 -11.90 1.49 0.48
CA THR A 94 -11.44 0.69 1.63
C THR A 94 -11.28 1.57 2.87
N PRO A 95 -12.04 1.35 3.96
CA PRO A 95 -11.78 2.03 5.21
C PRO A 95 -10.54 1.43 5.89
N VAL A 96 -9.67 2.28 6.41
CA VAL A 96 -8.47 1.90 7.16
C VAL A 96 -8.66 2.29 8.63
N PHE A 97 -8.54 1.32 9.52
CA PHE A 97 -8.69 1.55 10.96
C PHE A 97 -7.33 1.86 11.58
N ASP A 98 -7.20 3.08 12.10
CA ASP A 98 -5.98 3.57 12.76
C ASP A 98 -6.11 3.35 14.27
N LEU A 99 -5.59 2.21 14.76
CA LEU A 99 -5.73 1.84 16.18
C LEU A 99 -5.00 2.81 17.11
N PRO A 100 -3.75 3.23 16.85
CA PRO A 100 -3.07 4.16 17.74
C PRO A 100 -3.81 5.48 17.95
N ASN A 101 -4.50 5.98 16.92
CA ASN A 101 -5.19 7.28 16.96
C ASN A 101 -6.72 7.15 17.14
N GLY A 102 -7.26 5.94 17.20
CA GLY A 102 -8.68 5.71 17.42
C GLY A 102 -9.59 6.30 16.34
N ARG A 103 -9.17 6.24 15.08
CA ARG A 103 -9.91 6.83 13.95
C ARG A 103 -10.04 5.88 12.77
N VAL A 104 -10.97 6.20 11.89
CA VAL A 104 -11.12 5.52 10.59
C VAL A 104 -10.75 6.49 9.48
N ILE A 105 -9.80 6.09 8.64
CA ILE A 105 -9.36 6.85 7.47
C ILE A 105 -10.13 6.36 6.26
N LYS A 106 -10.73 7.28 5.51
CA LYS A 106 -11.50 6.99 4.29
C LYS A 106 -11.24 8.08 3.25
N SER A 107 -11.41 7.73 1.97
CA SER A 107 -11.69 8.73 0.94
C SER A 107 -13.05 9.38 1.21
N ASP A 108 -13.15 10.67 0.95
CA ASP A 108 -14.42 11.42 1.03
C ASP A 108 -15.14 11.52 -0.32
N GLY A 109 -14.63 10.80 -1.35
CA GLY A 109 -15.14 10.83 -2.72
C GLY A 109 -14.49 11.91 -3.59
N VAL A 110 -13.89 12.93 -3.01
CA VAL A 110 -13.10 13.98 -3.69
C VAL A 110 -11.62 13.72 -3.49
N ASN A 111 -11.20 13.61 -2.23
CA ASN A 111 -9.82 13.30 -1.87
C ASN A 111 -9.58 11.78 -1.89
N PRO A 112 -8.40 11.33 -2.31
CA PRO A 112 -8.05 9.92 -2.32
C PRO A 112 -7.96 9.34 -0.89
N LEU A 113 -7.91 8.01 -0.80
CA LEU A 113 -7.47 7.37 0.42
C LEU A 113 -5.98 7.70 0.65
N GLU A 114 -5.63 8.15 1.85
CA GLU A 114 -4.25 8.43 2.23
C GLU A 114 -3.82 7.58 3.43
N ILE A 115 -2.72 6.85 3.27
CA ILE A 115 -2.06 6.17 4.37
C ILE A 115 -1.05 7.15 4.98
N PRO A 116 -1.16 7.46 6.29
CA PRO A 116 -0.28 8.41 6.94
C PRO A 116 1.20 8.01 6.91
N ALA A 117 2.07 9.01 6.96
CA ALA A 117 3.53 8.79 7.04
C ALA A 117 3.88 7.88 8.22
N GLY A 118 4.80 6.94 7.99
CA GLY A 118 5.27 5.99 9.00
C GLY A 118 4.25 4.96 9.49
N ALA A 119 3.04 4.95 8.96
CA ALA A 119 2.02 3.98 9.38
C ALA A 119 2.41 2.55 9.01
N VAL A 120 2.25 1.61 9.93
CA VAL A 120 2.42 0.16 9.70
C VAL A 120 1.04 -0.47 9.57
N VAL A 121 0.71 -0.84 8.34
CA VAL A 121 -0.60 -1.37 7.94
C VAL A 121 -0.53 -2.88 7.78
N VAL A 122 -1.47 -3.58 8.39
CA VAL A 122 -1.60 -5.05 8.28
C VAL A 122 -2.99 -5.42 7.77
N GLN A 123 -3.13 -6.65 7.31
CA GLN A 123 -4.44 -7.23 7.01
C GLN A 123 -5.26 -7.35 8.29
N GLY A 124 -6.54 -7.04 8.20
CA GLY A 124 -7.48 -7.18 9.29
C GLY A 124 -8.88 -7.50 8.79
N SER A 125 -9.81 -7.56 9.73
CA SER A 125 -11.21 -7.71 9.43
C SER A 125 -12.06 -6.97 10.47
N ARG A 126 -13.24 -6.57 10.05
CA ARG A 126 -14.27 -6.00 10.94
C ARG A 126 -15.52 -6.85 10.89
N ALA A 127 -16.14 -7.05 12.04
CA ALA A 127 -17.39 -7.78 12.13
C ALA A 127 -18.51 -7.04 11.38
N VAL A 128 -19.38 -7.80 10.70
CA VAL A 128 -20.64 -7.27 10.18
C VAL A 128 -21.58 -7.08 11.36
N SER A 129 -22.09 -5.86 11.55
CA SER A 129 -22.84 -5.47 12.75
C SER A 129 -24.36 -5.62 12.65
N THR A 130 -24.89 -5.93 11.44
CA THR A 130 -26.35 -5.97 11.19
C THR A 130 -26.77 -7.14 10.31
N GLY A 131 -28.06 -7.52 10.42
CA GLY A 131 -28.73 -8.46 9.54
C GLY A 131 -28.07 -9.84 9.48
N PHE A 132 -28.24 -10.49 8.34
CA PHE A 132 -27.73 -11.84 8.07
C PHE A 132 -26.25 -12.02 8.35
N GLY A 133 -25.43 -10.99 8.07
CA GLY A 133 -24.00 -11.04 8.35
C GLY A 133 -23.69 -11.15 9.84
N LYS A 134 -24.40 -10.38 10.68
CA LYS A 134 -24.27 -10.45 12.13
C LYS A 134 -24.74 -11.80 12.66
N GLU A 135 -25.89 -12.26 12.19
CA GLU A 135 -26.51 -13.54 12.61
C GLU A 135 -25.59 -14.73 12.30
N ASN A 136 -24.81 -14.66 11.22
CA ASN A 136 -23.91 -15.72 10.79
C ASN A 136 -22.43 -15.46 11.15
N GLY A 137 -22.13 -14.46 11.98
CA GLY A 137 -20.77 -14.17 12.43
C GLY A 137 -19.80 -13.80 11.31
N LEU A 138 -20.28 -13.14 10.24
CA LEU A 138 -19.43 -12.79 9.10
C LEU A 138 -18.56 -11.57 9.42
N SER A 139 -17.38 -11.53 8.82
CA SER A 139 -16.45 -10.39 8.87
C SER A 139 -16.10 -9.95 7.45
N ILE A 140 -15.81 -8.65 7.32
CA ILE A 140 -15.36 -8.06 6.07
C ILE A 140 -13.91 -7.62 6.25
N TYR A 141 -13.08 -7.88 5.23
CA TYR A 141 -11.70 -7.41 5.18
C TYR A 141 -11.63 -5.90 5.45
N CYS A 142 -10.69 -5.50 6.28
CA CYS A 142 -10.26 -4.12 6.38
C CYS A 142 -8.78 -4.05 6.78
N PRO A 143 -7.98 -3.16 6.18
CA PRO A 143 -6.62 -2.92 6.64
C PRO A 143 -6.63 -2.15 7.96
N ILE A 144 -5.65 -2.44 8.81
CA ILE A 144 -5.51 -1.88 10.14
C ILE A 144 -4.11 -1.30 10.31
N ILE A 145 -4.02 -0.03 10.73
CA ILE A 145 -2.78 0.56 11.22
C ILE A 145 -2.61 0.11 12.66
N VAL A 146 -1.59 -0.71 12.92
CA VAL A 146 -1.31 -1.27 14.26
C VAL A 146 -0.34 -0.44 15.06
N LYS A 147 0.53 0.29 14.39
CA LYS A 147 1.51 1.21 14.97
C LYS A 147 2.03 2.19 13.93
N TYR A 148 2.85 3.11 14.35
CA TYR A 148 3.71 3.93 13.49
C TYR A 148 5.16 3.48 13.64
N ARG A 149 5.99 3.72 12.62
CA ARG A 149 7.41 3.33 12.63
C ARG A 149 8.11 3.83 13.87
N ASP A 150 8.95 2.97 14.40
CA ASP A 150 9.85 3.23 15.51
C ASP A 150 11.20 2.58 15.19
N ASP A 151 12.22 2.80 16.06
CA ASP A 151 13.56 2.24 15.89
C ASP A 151 13.57 0.71 15.74
N LYS A 152 12.60 0.01 16.33
CA LYS A 152 12.47 -1.45 16.22
C LYS A 152 11.97 -1.86 14.84
N THR A 153 11.02 -1.11 14.29
CA THR A 153 10.51 -1.32 12.94
C THR A 153 11.63 -1.10 11.93
N ASP A 154 12.40 -0.04 12.10
CA ASP A 154 13.54 0.30 11.24
C ASP A 154 14.64 -0.78 11.29
N ALA A 155 14.93 -1.32 12.46
CA ALA A 155 15.88 -2.41 12.61
C ALA A 155 15.40 -3.70 11.91
N SER A 156 14.12 -4.02 12.02
CA SER A 156 13.51 -5.17 11.34
C SER A 156 13.55 -5.03 9.82
N THR A 157 13.21 -3.86 9.31
CA THR A 157 13.25 -3.55 7.87
C THR A 157 14.68 -3.65 7.33
N LYS A 158 15.66 -3.09 8.05
CA LYS A 158 17.09 -3.18 7.68
C LYS A 158 17.60 -4.62 7.71
N LEU A 159 17.17 -5.42 8.67
CA LEU A 159 17.58 -6.83 8.74
C LEU A 159 17.08 -7.62 7.54
N GLU A 160 15.86 -7.35 7.08
CA GLU A 160 15.35 -7.97 5.84
C GLU A 160 16.17 -7.58 4.61
N ASP A 161 16.62 -6.33 4.53
CA ASP A 161 17.48 -5.85 3.43
C ASP A 161 18.87 -6.53 3.44
N TYR A 162 19.41 -6.89 4.61
CA TYR A 162 20.67 -7.62 4.73
C TYR A 162 20.54 -9.11 4.41
N LEU A 163 19.34 -9.67 4.50
CA LEU A 163 19.10 -11.10 4.24
C LEU A 163 18.72 -11.40 2.79
N ARG A 164 18.61 -10.38 1.96
CA ARG A 164 18.34 -10.44 0.51
C ARG A 164 19.59 -10.13 -0.30
#